data_7c6ba029a9c711ccd095bfd50be006a8
#
_entry.id   7c6ba029a9c711ccd095bfd50be006a8
#
_cell.length_a   1.000
_cell.length_b   1.000
_cell.length_c   1.000
_cell.angle_alpha   90.00
_cell.angle_beta   90.00
_cell.angle_gamma   90.00
#
_symmetry.space_group_name_H-M   'P 1'
#
loop_
_entity.id
_entity.type
_entity.pdbx_description
1 polymer ?
#
loop_
_entity_poly.entity_id
_entity_poly.type
_entity_poly.pdbx_seq_one_letter_code
_entity_poly.pdbx_strand_id
1 'polypeptide(L)'
;SHIMPRIITRPFLFSPLTLCISAVASAAKTAVKRKKLFTAVLALSWAFSVTAAERIVVAGGSLTELIYAMGAGERVVGVDETTSYPPETAKLPHIGYWKQLSSEGILSLRPDSVITWQDAGPQIVLDQLRAQKVNVVTLPRVPATLEQMYANIRQLAKTLQVPEQGEALVTQINQRLERVQQNVAAKKAPVKAMFI
;
A
#
# COMPACT_ATOMS: atom_id res chain seq x y z
N SER A 1 23.27 -57.88 -35.03
CA SER A 1 21.88 -57.47 -34.81
C SER A 1 21.84 -56.08 -34.21
N HIS A 2 21.69 -55.06 -35.05
CA HIS A 2 21.56 -53.69 -34.64
C HIS A 2 20.06 -53.31 -34.71
N ILE A 3 19.50 -52.92 -33.57
CA ILE A 3 18.14 -52.36 -33.49
C ILE A 3 18.30 -50.88 -33.31
N MET A 4 17.93 -50.11 -34.33
CA MET A 4 17.76 -48.64 -34.22
C MET A 4 16.45 -48.31 -33.56
N PRO A 5 16.38 -47.33 -32.65
CA PRO A 5 15.13 -46.81 -32.14
C PRO A 5 14.51 -45.79 -33.09
N ARG A 6 13.24 -45.93 -33.33
CA ARG A 6 12.42 -45.02 -34.14
C ARG A 6 12.28 -43.67 -33.44
N ILE A 7 12.60 -42.61 -34.19
CA ILE A 7 12.31 -41.21 -33.79
C ILE A 7 10.83 -40.99 -33.99
N ILE A 8 10.11 -40.75 -32.87
CA ILE A 8 8.70 -40.34 -32.88
C ILE A 8 8.70 -38.82 -32.99
N THR A 9 8.42 -38.29 -34.15
CA THR A 9 8.13 -36.87 -34.37
C THR A 9 6.78 -36.52 -33.74
N ARG A 10 6.77 -35.73 -32.68
CA ARG A 10 5.55 -35.14 -32.10
C ARG A 10 5.07 -34.01 -33.04
N PRO A 11 3.75 -33.95 -33.32
CA PRO A 11 3.19 -32.84 -34.07
C PRO A 11 3.25 -31.57 -33.24
N PHE A 12 3.69 -30.48 -33.85
CA PHE A 12 3.73 -29.13 -33.33
C PHE A 12 2.30 -28.69 -32.99
N LEU A 13 2.02 -28.47 -31.71
CA LEU A 13 0.78 -27.86 -31.26
C LEU A 13 0.78 -26.38 -31.69
N PHE A 14 -0.14 -26.04 -32.55
CA PHE A 14 -0.39 -24.67 -32.97
C PHE A 14 -0.68 -23.77 -31.76
N SER A 15 0.13 -22.74 -31.61
CA SER A 15 -0.02 -21.70 -30.59
C SER A 15 -1.35 -20.95 -30.78
N PRO A 16 -2.09 -20.63 -29.72
CA PRO A 16 -3.39 -19.92 -29.80
C PRO A 16 -3.30 -18.52 -30.45
N LEU A 17 -2.09 -17.98 -30.62
CA LEU A 17 -1.90 -16.71 -31.32
C LEU A 17 -2.19 -16.76 -32.82
N THR A 18 -2.07 -17.94 -33.47
CA THR A 18 -2.34 -18.09 -34.90
C THR A 18 -3.83 -18.08 -35.23
N LEU A 19 -4.68 -18.46 -34.26
CA LEU A 19 -6.14 -18.44 -34.45
C LEU A 19 -6.72 -17.02 -34.41
N CYS A 20 -6.07 -16.08 -33.69
CA CYS A 20 -6.54 -14.68 -33.63
C CYS A 20 -6.27 -13.91 -34.93
N ILE A 21 -5.20 -14.24 -35.65
CA ILE A 21 -4.83 -13.54 -36.88
C ILE A 21 -5.71 -13.95 -38.06
N SER A 22 -6.15 -15.23 -38.11
CA SER A 22 -7.02 -15.70 -39.20
C SER A 22 -8.47 -15.18 -39.05
N ALA A 23 -8.94 -14.89 -37.84
CA ALA A 23 -10.25 -14.31 -37.60
C ALA A 23 -10.34 -12.83 -38.03
N VAL A 24 -9.24 -12.10 -37.97
CA VAL A 24 -9.18 -10.69 -38.40
C VAL A 24 -9.16 -10.57 -39.94
N ALA A 25 -8.52 -11.53 -40.64
CA ALA A 25 -8.44 -11.50 -42.10
C ALA A 25 -9.77 -11.85 -42.81
N SER A 26 -10.66 -12.61 -42.18
CA SER A 26 -11.99 -12.97 -42.73
C SER A 26 -13.03 -11.85 -42.58
N ALA A 27 -12.81 -10.89 -41.67
CA ALA A 27 -13.74 -9.77 -41.44
C ALA A 27 -13.55 -8.59 -42.40
N ALA A 28 -12.50 -8.63 -43.25
CA ALA A 28 -12.15 -7.51 -44.15
C ALA A 28 -12.95 -7.52 -45.46
N LYS A 29 -13.82 -8.49 -45.73
CA LYS A 29 -14.58 -8.60 -46.99
C LYS A 29 -16.03 -8.13 -46.91
N THR A 30 -16.51 -7.62 -45.79
CA THR A 30 -17.81 -6.94 -45.67
C THR A 30 -17.61 -5.49 -45.27
N ALA A 31 -16.95 -4.76 -46.14
CA ALA A 31 -16.86 -3.31 -46.06
C ALA A 31 -18.17 -2.68 -46.55
N VAL A 32 -18.71 -1.77 -45.79
CA VAL A 32 -19.22 -0.42 -46.12
C VAL A 32 -20.09 0.20 -45.04
N LYS A 33 -20.46 -0.49 -43.95
CA LYS A 33 -21.26 0.15 -42.87
C LYS A 33 -20.66 0.12 -41.46
N ARG A 34 -19.34 -0.15 -41.28
CA ARG A 34 -18.72 -0.31 -39.97
C ARG A 34 -17.68 0.74 -39.56
N LYS A 35 -17.64 1.88 -40.25
CA LYS A 35 -16.71 2.97 -39.85
C LYS A 35 -17.04 3.60 -38.48
N LYS A 36 -18.26 3.46 -37.98
CA LYS A 36 -18.64 3.99 -36.66
C LYS A 36 -18.42 3.05 -35.47
N LEU A 37 -18.26 1.72 -35.71
CA LEU A 37 -18.00 0.78 -34.64
C LEU A 37 -16.51 0.65 -34.30
N PHE A 38 -15.63 0.87 -35.26
CA PHE A 38 -14.20 0.76 -35.05
C PHE A 38 -13.64 1.92 -34.19
N THR A 39 -14.23 3.11 -34.34
CA THR A 39 -13.87 4.27 -33.49
C THR A 39 -14.32 4.11 -32.03
N ALA A 40 -15.41 3.40 -31.78
CA ALA A 40 -15.90 3.15 -30.43
C ALA A 40 -15.04 2.12 -29.66
N VAL A 41 -14.51 1.11 -30.35
CA VAL A 41 -13.64 0.10 -29.73
C VAL A 41 -12.25 0.67 -29.41
N LEU A 42 -11.73 1.56 -30.26
CA LEU A 42 -10.44 2.22 -30.01
C LEU A 42 -10.54 3.26 -28.89
N ALA A 43 -11.70 3.91 -28.71
CA ALA A 43 -11.94 4.87 -27.63
C ALA A 43 -12.11 4.17 -26.27
N LEU A 44 -12.54 2.91 -26.23
CA LEU A 44 -12.68 2.15 -25.00
C LEU A 44 -11.34 1.62 -24.49
N SER A 45 -10.32 1.53 -25.35
CA SER A 45 -8.97 1.06 -24.97
C SER A 45 -8.15 2.11 -24.20
N TRP A 46 -8.59 3.35 -24.13
CA TRP A 46 -7.88 4.43 -23.43
C TRP A 46 -8.35 4.66 -22.00
N ALA A 47 -9.36 3.91 -21.53
CA ALA A 47 -9.93 4.10 -20.19
C ALA A 47 -9.25 3.28 -19.08
N PHE A 48 -8.31 2.42 -19.40
CA PHE A 48 -7.47 1.75 -18.40
C PHE A 48 -6.11 2.45 -18.28
N SER A 49 -6.14 3.68 -17.80
CA SER A 49 -4.95 4.20 -17.13
C SER A 49 -4.77 3.36 -15.87
N VAL A 50 -3.94 2.32 -15.96
CA VAL A 50 -3.40 1.68 -14.76
C VAL A 50 -2.54 2.74 -14.10
N THR A 51 -3.13 3.53 -13.23
CA THR A 51 -2.36 4.36 -12.30
C THR A 51 -1.53 3.38 -11.48
N ALA A 52 -0.23 3.44 -11.66
CA ALA A 52 0.68 2.67 -10.79
C ALA A 52 0.32 3.00 -9.34
N ALA A 53 0.20 1.98 -8.50
CA ALA A 53 -0.11 2.20 -7.09
C ALA A 53 0.97 3.09 -6.48
N GLU A 54 0.55 4.08 -5.69
CA GLU A 54 1.45 4.97 -4.97
C GLU A 54 2.42 4.15 -4.12
N ARG A 55 3.70 4.51 -4.18
CA ARG A 55 4.77 3.85 -3.42
C ARG A 55 5.07 4.69 -2.18
N ILE A 56 4.88 4.11 -1.01
CA ILE A 56 5.00 4.82 0.26
C ILE A 56 6.11 4.20 1.11
N VAL A 57 7.02 5.04 1.60
CA VAL A 57 7.95 4.69 2.67
C VAL A 57 7.42 5.29 3.96
N VAL A 58 7.35 4.50 5.01
CA VAL A 58 6.83 4.91 6.32
C VAL A 58 7.93 4.81 7.36
N ALA A 59 8.25 5.91 7.99
CA ALA A 59 9.22 6.00 9.08
C ALA A 59 8.50 6.32 10.40
N GLY A 60 8.09 5.29 11.09
CA GLY A 60 7.35 5.32 12.35
C GLY A 60 6.43 4.11 12.49
N GLY A 61 6.72 3.22 13.44
CA GLY A 61 6.02 1.95 13.59
C GLY A 61 4.52 2.10 13.78
N SER A 62 4.08 3.03 14.62
CA SER A 62 2.65 3.28 14.83
C SER A 62 1.96 3.84 13.59
N LEU A 63 2.65 4.63 12.77
CA LEU A 63 2.09 5.10 11.48
C LEU A 63 1.90 3.95 10.51
N THR A 64 2.85 3.03 10.44
CA THR A 64 2.74 1.81 9.64
C THR A 64 1.52 0.99 10.06
N GLU A 65 1.33 0.77 11.35
CA GLU A 65 0.18 0.02 11.87
C GLU A 65 -1.15 0.67 11.48
N LEU A 66 -1.27 2.00 11.57
CA LEU A 66 -2.47 2.74 11.16
C LEU A 66 -2.74 2.60 9.66
N ILE A 67 -1.71 2.68 8.82
CA ILE A 67 -1.83 2.54 7.36
C ILE A 67 -2.34 1.15 6.99
N TYR A 68 -1.79 0.10 7.60
CA TYR A 68 -2.26 -1.27 7.41
C TYR A 68 -3.68 -1.47 7.92
N ALA A 69 -4.02 -0.89 9.08
CA ALA A 69 -5.37 -0.95 9.63
C ALA A 69 -6.44 -0.29 8.74
N MET A 70 -6.04 0.70 7.93
CA MET A 70 -6.91 1.35 6.94
C MET A 70 -6.93 0.63 5.57
N GLY A 71 -6.25 -0.51 5.45
CA GLY A 71 -6.23 -1.29 4.22
C GLY A 71 -5.32 -0.73 3.11
N ALA A 72 -4.40 0.18 3.43
CA ALA A 72 -3.45 0.77 2.46
C ALA A 72 -2.04 0.17 2.55
N GLY A 73 -1.87 -0.94 3.26
CA GLY A 73 -0.58 -1.58 3.49
C GLY A 73 0.13 -2.05 2.22
N GLU A 74 -0.60 -2.41 1.18
CA GLU A 74 -0.01 -2.84 -0.10
C GLU A 74 0.80 -1.74 -0.81
N ARG A 75 0.56 -0.47 -0.46
CA ARG A 75 1.31 0.67 -1.01
C ARG A 75 2.66 0.87 -0.32
N VAL A 76 2.86 0.26 0.85
CA VAL A 76 4.08 0.42 1.65
C VAL A 76 5.22 -0.40 1.05
N VAL A 77 6.29 0.27 0.66
CA VAL A 77 7.46 -0.35 0.01
C VAL A 77 8.71 -0.34 0.89
N GLY A 78 8.66 0.33 2.02
CA GLY A 78 9.75 0.36 3.00
C GLY A 78 9.26 0.90 4.34
N VAL A 79 9.87 0.42 5.41
CA VAL A 79 9.53 0.75 6.79
C VAL A 79 10.80 1.05 7.60
N ASP A 80 10.65 1.70 8.73
CA ASP A 80 11.76 1.95 9.64
C ASP A 80 11.95 0.83 10.68
N GLU A 81 13.00 0.91 11.46
CA GLU A 81 13.35 -0.10 12.47
C GLU A 81 12.32 -0.24 13.60
N THR A 82 11.49 0.77 13.83
CA THR A 82 10.46 0.72 14.88
C THR A 82 9.21 -0.04 14.45
N THR A 83 9.12 -0.40 13.17
CA THR A 83 8.00 -1.17 12.63
C THR A 83 8.17 -2.66 12.94
N SER A 84 7.29 -3.21 13.76
CA SER A 84 7.27 -4.63 14.12
C SER A 84 5.96 -5.32 13.79
N TYR A 85 4.94 -4.57 13.41
CA TYR A 85 3.61 -5.07 13.11
C TYR A 85 2.99 -4.31 11.93
N PRO A 86 2.18 -4.94 11.08
CA PRO A 86 1.88 -6.38 11.06
C PRO A 86 3.07 -7.24 10.59
N PRO A 87 3.03 -8.58 10.80
CA PRO A 87 4.19 -9.47 10.55
C PRO A 87 4.75 -9.43 9.13
N GLU A 88 3.91 -9.17 8.14
CA GLU A 88 4.32 -9.04 6.74
C GLU A 88 5.31 -7.91 6.49
N THR A 89 5.36 -6.90 7.36
CA THR A 89 6.32 -5.77 7.26
C THR A 89 7.76 -6.22 7.44
N ALA A 90 8.01 -7.37 8.08
CA ALA A 90 9.33 -7.94 8.23
C ALA A 90 10.02 -8.27 6.89
N LYS A 91 9.24 -8.46 5.83
CA LYS A 91 9.72 -8.74 4.48
C LYS A 91 10.07 -7.48 3.68
N LEU A 92 9.67 -6.32 4.16
CA LEU A 92 9.93 -5.05 3.50
C LEU A 92 11.35 -4.56 3.80
N PRO A 93 11.95 -3.77 2.89
CA PRO A 93 13.19 -3.06 3.17
C PRO A 93 13.05 -2.18 4.41
N HIS A 94 14.04 -2.23 5.30
CA HIS A 94 14.15 -1.38 6.47
C HIS A 94 15.11 -0.23 6.17
N ILE A 95 14.64 1.00 6.39
CA ILE A 95 15.36 2.23 6.02
C ILE A 95 16.11 2.89 7.21
N GLY A 96 16.28 2.16 8.31
CA GLY A 96 16.91 2.65 9.53
C GLY A 96 15.93 3.28 10.50
N TYR A 97 16.43 4.14 11.38
CA TYR A 97 15.66 4.77 12.45
C TYR A 97 15.10 6.13 12.02
N TRP A 98 13.86 6.42 12.35
CA TRP A 98 13.17 7.64 11.89
C TRP A 98 13.81 8.97 12.36
N LYS A 99 14.63 8.96 13.40
CA LYS A 99 15.46 10.13 13.81
C LYS A 99 16.81 10.22 13.11
N GLN A 100 17.21 9.18 12.41
CA GLN A 100 18.51 9.07 11.73
C GLN A 100 18.32 8.54 10.29
N LEU A 101 17.44 9.18 9.56
CA LEU A 101 17.10 8.79 8.20
C LEU A 101 18.25 9.06 7.23
N SER A 102 18.33 8.26 6.16
CA SER A 102 19.22 8.44 5.03
C SER A 102 18.40 8.70 3.77
N SER A 103 18.69 9.79 3.09
CA SER A 103 18.03 10.10 1.81
C SER A 103 18.33 9.05 0.74
N GLU A 104 19.56 8.54 0.68
CA GLU A 104 19.96 7.50 -0.28
C GLU A 104 19.16 6.21 -0.09
N GLY A 105 19.07 5.72 1.14
CA GLY A 105 18.31 4.51 1.47
C GLY A 105 16.83 4.64 1.08
N ILE A 106 16.22 5.77 1.37
CA ILE A 106 14.83 6.04 1.04
C ILE A 106 14.63 6.17 -0.47
N LEU A 107 15.47 6.98 -1.14
CA LEU A 107 15.36 7.22 -2.59
C LEU A 107 15.63 5.97 -3.43
N SER A 108 16.42 5.02 -2.91
CA SER A 108 16.65 3.73 -3.58
C SER A 108 15.36 2.92 -3.79
N LEU A 109 14.36 3.13 -2.95
CA LEU A 109 13.05 2.49 -3.05
C LEU A 109 12.09 3.21 -4.01
N ARG A 110 12.51 4.35 -4.56
CA ARG A 110 11.71 5.18 -5.48
C ARG A 110 10.30 5.45 -4.95
N PRO A 111 10.16 6.05 -3.75
CA PRO A 111 8.86 6.37 -3.19
C PRO A 111 8.24 7.58 -3.88
N ASP A 112 6.92 7.59 -3.98
CA ASP A 112 6.13 8.78 -4.31
C ASP A 112 5.95 9.66 -3.07
N SER A 113 5.77 9.01 -1.92
CA SER A 113 5.55 9.67 -0.63
C SER A 113 6.39 9.04 0.48
N VAL A 114 6.78 9.87 1.43
CA VAL A 114 7.36 9.46 2.71
C VAL A 114 6.46 9.98 3.82
N ILE A 115 6.01 9.11 4.69
CA ILE A 115 5.17 9.44 5.85
C ILE A 115 5.99 9.23 7.11
N THR A 116 6.10 10.24 7.93
CA THR A 116 6.90 10.19 9.16
C THR A 116 6.37 11.17 10.22
N TRP A 117 7.08 11.25 11.34
CA TRP A 117 6.77 12.19 12.40
C TRP A 117 7.33 13.58 12.11
N GLN A 118 6.71 14.64 12.68
CA GLN A 118 7.20 16.01 12.57
C GLN A 118 8.59 16.20 13.16
N ASP A 119 8.92 15.41 14.18
CA ASP A 119 10.23 15.42 14.84
C ASP A 119 11.20 14.38 14.28
N ALA A 120 10.92 13.83 13.11
CA ALA A 120 11.86 12.99 12.37
C ALA A 120 13.05 13.78 11.86
N GLY A 121 14.15 13.09 11.63
CA GLY A 121 15.37 13.78 11.21
C GLY A 121 16.42 12.86 10.60
N PRO A 122 17.53 13.44 10.20
CA PRO A 122 17.85 14.89 10.21
C PRO A 122 16.97 15.71 9.26
N GLN A 123 16.70 16.96 9.59
CA GLN A 123 15.87 17.86 8.75
C GLN A 123 16.40 17.97 7.32
N ILE A 124 17.73 17.98 7.17
CA ILE A 124 18.37 18.05 5.85
C ILE A 124 17.96 16.88 4.94
N VAL A 125 17.72 15.69 5.51
CA VAL A 125 17.26 14.51 4.75
C VAL A 125 15.85 14.74 4.23
N LEU A 126 14.94 15.26 5.06
CA LEU A 126 13.57 15.57 4.64
C LEU A 126 13.56 16.62 3.53
N ASP A 127 14.44 17.63 3.62
CA ASP A 127 14.60 18.67 2.60
C ASP A 127 15.15 18.09 1.29
N GLN A 128 16.10 17.16 1.36
CA GLN A 128 16.64 16.45 0.20
C GLN A 128 15.56 15.61 -0.49
N LEU A 129 14.72 14.93 0.26
CA LEU A 129 13.61 14.16 -0.29
C LEU A 129 12.62 15.06 -1.03
N ARG A 130 12.26 16.20 -0.44
CA ARG A 130 11.38 17.20 -1.10
C ARG A 130 12.01 17.76 -2.37
N ALA A 131 13.32 18.03 -2.37
CA ALA A 131 14.06 18.49 -3.55
C ALA A 131 14.02 17.46 -4.68
N GLN A 132 13.92 16.17 -4.38
CA GLN A 132 13.73 15.08 -5.35
C GLN A 132 12.26 14.84 -5.68
N LYS A 133 11.36 15.75 -5.33
CA LYS A 133 9.92 15.69 -5.59
C LYS A 133 9.18 14.53 -4.89
N VAL A 134 9.75 14.02 -3.82
CA VAL A 134 9.06 13.10 -2.92
C VAL A 134 8.10 13.89 -2.04
N ASN A 135 6.87 13.46 -1.96
CA ASN A 135 5.87 14.06 -1.07
C ASN A 135 6.15 13.63 0.37
N VAL A 136 6.70 14.53 1.18
CA VAL A 136 7.01 14.27 2.59
C VAL A 136 5.83 14.72 3.45
N VAL A 137 5.13 13.77 4.04
CA VAL A 137 3.99 14.00 4.94
C VAL A 137 4.46 13.76 6.36
N THR A 138 4.33 14.76 7.20
CA THR A 138 4.70 14.68 8.61
C THR A 138 3.49 14.85 9.52
N LEU A 139 3.43 14.04 10.57
CA LEU A 139 2.36 14.07 11.56
C LEU A 139 2.91 14.36 12.94
N PRO A 140 2.16 15.07 13.80
CA PRO A 140 2.55 15.31 15.17
C PRO A 140 2.52 14.01 15.99
N ARG A 141 3.61 13.73 16.68
CA ARG A 141 3.73 12.60 17.60
C ARG A 141 3.36 13.01 19.03
N VAL A 142 3.55 14.25 19.35
CA VAL A 142 3.27 14.83 20.67
C VAL A 142 2.32 16.02 20.53
N PRO A 143 1.40 16.24 21.48
CA PRO A 143 1.11 15.37 22.61
C PRO A 143 0.49 14.04 22.21
N ALA A 144 0.82 12.96 22.93
CA ALA A 144 0.29 11.61 22.65
C ALA A 144 -1.10 11.45 23.30
N THR A 145 -2.06 12.19 22.80
CA THR A 145 -3.46 12.16 23.23
C THR A 145 -4.31 11.32 22.27
N LEU A 146 -5.46 10.88 22.73
CA LEU A 146 -6.43 10.16 21.91
C LEU A 146 -6.95 11.05 20.76
N GLU A 147 -7.22 12.31 21.04
CA GLU A 147 -7.64 13.29 20.03
C GLU A 147 -6.59 13.48 18.97
N GLN A 148 -5.30 13.57 19.35
CA GLN A 148 -4.21 13.68 18.39
C GLN A 148 -4.11 12.41 17.53
N MET A 149 -4.29 11.24 18.11
CA MET A 149 -4.31 9.99 17.36
C MET A 149 -5.44 9.97 16.33
N TYR A 150 -6.64 10.39 16.70
CA TYR A 150 -7.76 10.48 15.77
C TYR A 150 -7.51 11.51 14.66
N ALA A 151 -6.93 12.66 15.00
CA ALA A 151 -6.54 13.66 14.00
C ALA A 151 -5.50 13.09 13.03
N ASN A 152 -4.53 12.35 13.51
CA ASN A 152 -3.53 11.69 12.68
C ASN A 152 -4.15 10.64 11.75
N ILE A 153 -5.06 9.82 12.25
CA ILE A 153 -5.79 8.84 11.44
C ILE A 153 -6.53 9.54 10.30
N ARG A 154 -7.23 10.62 10.58
CA ARG A 154 -7.99 11.38 9.58
C ARG A 154 -7.07 12.04 8.55
N GLN A 155 -5.94 12.59 9.00
CA GLN A 155 -4.95 13.18 8.09
C GLN A 155 -4.33 12.10 7.19
N LEU A 156 -3.94 10.95 7.73
CA LEU A 156 -3.45 9.80 6.95
C LEU A 156 -4.50 9.33 5.95
N ALA A 157 -5.72 9.14 6.40
CA ALA A 157 -6.82 8.68 5.55
C ALA A 157 -7.07 9.64 4.38
N LYS A 158 -7.02 10.94 4.63
CA LYS A 158 -7.12 11.97 3.59
C LYS A 158 -5.94 11.89 2.60
N THR A 159 -4.73 11.79 3.11
CA THR A 159 -3.50 11.69 2.31
C THR A 159 -3.52 10.44 1.42
N LEU A 160 -3.95 9.31 1.95
CA LEU A 160 -4.03 8.03 1.26
C LEU A 160 -5.32 7.86 0.43
N GLN A 161 -6.22 8.84 0.45
CA GLN A 161 -7.51 8.81 -0.24
C GLN A 161 -8.42 7.65 0.21
N VAL A 162 -8.41 7.37 1.50
CA VAL A 162 -9.23 6.34 2.15
C VAL A 162 -10.01 6.92 3.35
N PRO A 163 -10.77 8.02 3.17
CA PRO A 163 -11.42 8.72 4.29
C PRO A 163 -12.44 7.85 5.05
N GLU A 164 -13.16 6.99 4.35
CA GLU A 164 -14.13 6.09 4.96
C GLU A 164 -13.46 5.06 5.88
N GLN A 165 -12.34 4.50 5.45
CA GLN A 165 -11.54 3.56 6.24
C GLN A 165 -10.94 4.25 7.48
N GLY A 166 -10.56 5.51 7.35
CA GLY A 166 -10.10 6.32 8.47
C GLY A 166 -11.18 6.51 9.54
N GLU A 167 -12.39 6.89 9.15
CA GLU A 167 -13.51 7.04 10.07
C GLU A 167 -13.94 5.70 10.69
N ALA A 168 -13.91 4.63 9.91
CA ALA A 168 -14.18 3.28 10.42
C ALA A 168 -13.17 2.87 11.50
N LEU A 169 -11.89 3.18 11.32
CA LEU A 169 -10.85 2.91 12.31
C LEU A 169 -11.04 3.73 13.59
N VAL A 170 -11.35 5.02 13.48
CA VAL A 170 -11.66 5.87 14.64
C VAL A 170 -12.84 5.30 15.43
N THR A 171 -13.91 4.93 14.74
CA THR A 171 -15.09 4.31 15.36
C THR A 171 -14.74 3.02 16.07
N GLN A 172 -13.96 2.15 15.44
CA GLN A 172 -13.54 0.88 16.02
C GLN A 172 -12.70 1.06 17.28
N ILE A 173 -11.76 2.01 17.28
CA ILE A 173 -10.94 2.32 18.45
C ILE A 173 -11.81 2.85 19.58
N ASN A 174 -12.71 3.79 19.29
CA ASN A 174 -13.61 4.36 20.29
C ASN A 174 -14.50 3.30 20.94
N GLN A 175 -15.08 2.41 20.14
CA GLN A 175 -15.90 1.30 20.66
C GLN A 175 -15.10 0.33 21.53
N ARG A 176 -13.84 0.06 21.19
CA ARG A 176 -12.97 -0.77 22.03
C ARG A 176 -12.67 -0.11 23.37
N LEU A 177 -12.40 1.19 23.37
CA LEU A 177 -12.16 1.96 24.59
C LEU A 177 -13.39 1.98 25.49
N GLU A 178 -14.57 2.20 24.95
CA GLU A 178 -15.83 2.16 25.70
C GLU A 178 -16.04 0.79 26.35
N ARG A 179 -15.80 -0.31 25.63
CA ARG A 179 -15.89 -1.67 26.19
C ARG A 179 -14.90 -1.91 27.31
N VAL A 180 -13.68 -1.43 27.18
CA VAL A 180 -12.66 -1.53 28.24
C VAL A 180 -13.10 -0.75 29.47
N GLN A 181 -13.61 0.47 29.31
CA GLN A 181 -14.12 1.28 30.41
C GLN A 181 -15.29 0.61 31.13
N GLN A 182 -16.25 0.03 30.41
CA GLN A 182 -17.36 -0.72 30.96
C GLN A 182 -16.88 -1.96 31.73
N ASN A 183 -15.92 -2.72 31.20
CA ASN A 183 -15.35 -3.89 31.85
C ASN A 183 -14.60 -3.53 33.13
N VAL A 184 -13.88 -2.41 33.15
CA VAL A 184 -13.17 -1.91 34.33
C VAL A 184 -14.16 -1.46 35.39
N ALA A 185 -15.23 -0.77 35.00
CA ALA A 185 -16.30 -0.33 35.92
C ALA A 185 -17.03 -1.54 36.53
N ALA A 186 -17.28 -2.60 35.73
CA ALA A 186 -17.92 -3.83 36.23
C ALA A 186 -17.00 -4.65 37.17
N LYS A 187 -15.69 -4.54 37.04
CA LYS A 187 -14.71 -5.22 37.89
C LYS A 187 -14.27 -4.44 39.13
N LYS A 188 -14.94 -3.38 39.51
CA LYS A 188 -14.70 -2.67 40.77
C LYS A 188 -15.14 -3.49 41.99
N ALA A 189 -14.58 -4.67 42.19
CA ALA A 189 -14.47 -5.27 43.49
C ALA A 189 -13.23 -4.68 44.20
N PRO A 190 -13.28 -4.33 45.48
CA PRO A 190 -12.15 -3.76 46.19
C PRO A 190 -11.02 -4.82 46.20
N VAL A 191 -9.90 -4.52 45.56
CA VAL A 191 -8.68 -5.28 45.72
C VAL A 191 -8.19 -5.00 47.13
N LYS A 192 -8.42 -5.94 48.06
CA LYS A 192 -7.74 -5.93 49.35
C LYS A 192 -6.26 -6.22 49.10
N ALA A 193 -5.46 -5.18 49.00
CA ALA A 193 -4.03 -5.29 49.09
C ALA A 193 -3.68 -5.58 50.54
N MET A 194 -3.27 -6.82 50.81
CA MET A 194 -2.73 -7.19 52.10
C MET A 194 -1.22 -6.92 52.02
N PHE A 195 -0.77 -5.83 52.64
CA PHE A 195 0.64 -5.62 52.94
C PHE A 195 1.04 -6.54 54.10
N ILE A 196 2.01 -7.39 53.88
CA ILE A 196 2.73 -8.14 54.92
C ILE A 196 4.03 -7.40 55.19
#